data_c00ab58787b5058af40228c8e989ffc7
#
_entry.id   c00ab58787b5058af40228c8e989ffc7
#
_cell.length_a   1.000
_cell.length_b   1.000
_cell.length_c   1.000
_cell.angle_alpha   90.00
_cell.angle_beta   90.00
_cell.angle_gamma   90.00
#
_symmetry.space_group_name_H-M   'P 1'
#
loop_
_entity.id
_entity.type
_entity.pdbx_description
1 polymer ?
#
loop_
_entity_poly.entity_id
_entity_poly.type
_entity_poly.pdbx_seq_one_letter_code
_entity_poly.pdbx_strand_id
1 'polypeptide(L)'
;MSEEIVANGQTIFVTGVNGHIGNHIVRDLLAHGYSLKGSVRDLNDPKKVDHVRQHAIDLGVPERLELVEGDVLDADVWEDHLNGCDGLFHTATVYATSGEATTIIDTANLGTQHLFSAAKACGIQRIVYTSSIAAVGSTPKGRVKTENDWQTDRSSPYVIAKTESEQLAWVLAEEMSLDVRIVNPGGVLGGGFARPTPSVEWFEDAMKGVFPAAPKIPMAFVHVVDVALAHRKAYE
;
A
#
# COMPACT_ATOMS: atom_id res chain seq x y z
N MET A 1 -9.86 8.71 29.86
CA MET A 1 -8.69 9.57 29.56
C MET A 1 -7.92 8.83 28.47
N SER A 2 -7.84 9.38 27.26
CA SER A 2 -6.98 8.82 26.23
C SER A 2 -5.52 8.99 26.69
N GLU A 3 -4.75 7.92 26.72
CA GLU A 3 -3.31 8.02 26.96
C GLU A 3 -2.70 8.96 25.91
N GLU A 4 -1.80 9.84 26.35
CA GLU A 4 -1.11 10.78 25.47
C GLU A 4 -0.19 10.00 24.53
N ILE A 5 -0.33 10.19 23.21
CA ILE A 5 0.53 9.54 22.22
C ILE A 5 1.90 10.24 22.22
N VAL A 6 2.90 9.55 22.75
CA VAL A 6 4.28 10.06 22.78
C VAL A 6 4.91 9.98 21.38
N ALA A 7 5.52 11.07 20.91
CA ALA A 7 6.24 11.08 19.65
C ALA A 7 7.47 10.17 19.72
N ASN A 8 7.70 9.35 18.68
CA ASN A 8 8.90 8.51 18.58
C ASN A 8 10.06 9.18 17.83
N GLY A 9 9.84 10.40 17.29
CA GLY A 9 10.84 11.21 16.62
C GLY A 9 11.08 10.84 15.15
N GLN A 10 10.35 9.86 14.60
CA GLN A 10 10.50 9.47 13.19
C GLN A 10 9.37 10.02 12.32
N THR A 11 9.74 10.40 11.11
CA THR A 11 8.80 10.83 10.06
C THR A 11 8.78 9.80 8.94
N ILE A 12 7.60 9.26 8.66
CA ILE A 12 7.39 8.25 7.61
C ILE A 12 6.63 8.87 6.44
N PHE A 13 7.10 8.61 5.24
CA PHE A 13 6.35 8.93 4.04
C PHE A 13 5.45 7.74 3.65
N VAL A 14 4.17 8.01 3.36
CA VAL A 14 3.23 6.98 2.92
C VAL A 14 2.60 7.41 1.60
N THR A 15 2.76 6.62 0.54
CA THR A 15 2.09 6.91 -0.73
C THR A 15 0.67 6.36 -0.74
N GLY A 16 -0.27 7.06 -1.40
CA GLY A 16 -1.63 6.58 -1.56
C GLY A 16 -2.42 6.47 -0.26
N VAL A 17 -2.22 7.44 0.64
CA VAL A 17 -2.83 7.46 1.99
C VAL A 17 -4.35 7.46 1.99
N ASN A 18 -5.00 7.81 0.89
CA ASN A 18 -6.46 7.78 0.75
C ASN A 18 -7.01 6.44 0.24
N GLY A 19 -6.13 5.46 -0.03
CA GLY A 19 -6.52 4.10 -0.36
C GLY A 19 -6.94 3.30 0.88
N HIS A 20 -7.58 2.15 0.68
CA HIS A 20 -8.07 1.30 1.77
C HIS A 20 -6.96 0.89 2.75
N ILE A 21 -5.82 0.41 2.26
CA ILE A 21 -4.67 0.05 3.11
C ILE A 21 -3.97 1.30 3.64
N GLY A 22 -3.67 2.27 2.76
CA GLY A 22 -2.89 3.45 3.09
C GLY A 22 -3.47 4.27 4.24
N ASN A 23 -4.80 4.48 4.28
CA ASN A 23 -5.42 5.24 5.38
C ASN A 23 -5.36 4.51 6.74
N HIS A 24 -5.44 3.18 6.74
CA HIS A 24 -5.27 2.40 7.98
C HIS A 24 -3.81 2.37 8.46
N ILE A 25 -2.84 2.38 7.53
CA ILE A 25 -1.42 2.57 7.88
C ILE A 25 -1.21 3.94 8.52
N VAL A 26 -1.79 5.00 7.96
CA VAL A 26 -1.75 6.35 8.57
C VAL A 26 -2.27 6.31 10.00
N ARG A 27 -3.44 5.73 10.23
CA ARG A 27 -4.01 5.62 11.57
C ARG A 27 -3.11 4.83 12.53
N ASP A 28 -2.59 3.68 12.09
CA ASP A 28 -1.74 2.83 12.94
C ASP A 28 -0.43 3.53 13.30
N LEU A 29 0.25 4.13 12.34
CA LEU A 29 1.52 4.84 12.57
C LEU A 29 1.34 6.06 13.48
N LEU A 30 0.31 6.90 13.26
CA LEU A 30 0.01 8.03 14.14
C LEU A 30 -0.26 7.58 15.58
N ALA A 31 -1.02 6.50 15.77
CA ALA A 31 -1.31 5.93 17.09
C ALA A 31 -0.04 5.41 17.81
N HIS A 32 1.04 5.14 17.05
CA HIS A 32 2.33 4.68 17.58
C HIS A 32 3.41 5.78 17.59
N GLY A 33 3.00 7.04 17.50
CA GLY A 33 3.87 8.20 17.74
C GLY A 33 4.70 8.66 16.54
N TYR A 34 4.48 8.11 15.35
CA TYR A 34 5.14 8.58 14.13
C TYR A 34 4.55 9.91 13.66
N SER A 35 5.38 10.74 13.04
CA SER A 35 4.94 11.83 12.18
C SER A 35 4.85 11.33 10.74
N LEU A 36 3.90 11.84 9.96
CA LEU A 36 3.63 11.32 8.63
C LEU A 36 3.58 12.43 7.59
N LYS A 37 4.21 12.17 6.44
CA LYS A 37 3.89 12.83 5.18
C LYS A 37 3.15 11.82 4.29
N GLY A 38 2.03 12.23 3.70
CA GLY A 38 1.20 11.31 2.93
C GLY A 38 0.83 11.86 1.57
N SER A 39 1.00 11.08 0.48
CA SER A 39 0.64 11.55 -0.84
C SER A 39 -0.78 11.14 -1.25
N VAL A 40 -1.45 12.09 -1.89
CA VAL A 40 -2.70 11.91 -2.64
C VAL A 40 -2.57 12.56 -4.01
N ARG A 41 -3.37 12.14 -4.99
CA ARG A 41 -3.32 12.73 -6.35
C ARG A 41 -4.04 14.08 -6.48
N ASP A 42 -4.83 14.46 -5.49
CA ASP A 42 -5.61 15.70 -5.52
C ASP A 42 -5.98 16.07 -4.09
N LEU A 43 -5.36 17.12 -3.58
CA LEU A 43 -5.57 17.65 -2.24
C LEU A 43 -6.87 18.46 -2.12
N ASN A 44 -7.44 18.90 -3.24
CA ASN A 44 -8.60 19.77 -3.27
C ASN A 44 -9.93 19.01 -3.26
N ASP A 45 -9.90 17.68 -3.36
CA ASP A 45 -11.08 16.83 -3.26
C ASP A 45 -11.29 16.34 -1.80
N PRO A 46 -12.22 16.93 -1.03
CA PRO A 46 -12.46 16.54 0.36
C PRO A 46 -12.76 15.04 0.51
N LYS A 47 -13.42 14.43 -0.47
CA LYS A 47 -13.73 12.99 -0.45
C LYS A 47 -12.48 12.10 -0.47
N LYS A 48 -11.35 12.66 -0.95
CA LYS A 48 -10.06 11.96 -0.99
C LYS A 48 -9.19 12.21 0.23
N VAL A 49 -9.40 13.29 0.97
CA VAL A 49 -8.47 13.70 2.03
C VAL A 49 -9.08 13.75 3.42
N ASP A 50 -10.38 14.06 3.56
CA ASP A 50 -10.96 14.33 4.88
C ASP A 50 -10.95 13.10 5.80
N HIS A 51 -11.22 11.91 5.26
CA HIS A 51 -11.18 10.68 6.06
C HIS A 51 -9.77 10.35 6.57
N VAL A 52 -8.72 10.75 5.82
CA VAL A 52 -7.32 10.59 6.24
C VAL A 52 -6.96 11.60 7.34
N ARG A 53 -7.34 12.88 7.16
CA ARG A 53 -7.15 13.93 8.17
C ARG A 53 -7.89 13.62 9.46
N GLN A 54 -9.06 13.01 9.36
CA GLN A 54 -9.87 12.64 10.51
C GLN A 54 -9.15 11.69 11.46
N HIS A 55 -8.29 10.80 10.96
CA HIS A 55 -7.49 9.93 11.82
C HIS A 55 -6.58 10.71 12.78
N ALA A 56 -5.91 11.74 12.28
CA ALA A 56 -5.03 12.58 13.11
C ALA A 56 -5.83 13.41 14.11
N ILE A 57 -7.01 13.91 13.72
CA ILE A 57 -7.92 14.65 14.59
C ILE A 57 -8.45 13.73 15.70
N ASP A 58 -8.93 12.54 15.36
CA ASP A 58 -9.50 11.57 16.32
C ASP A 58 -8.45 11.11 17.35
N LEU A 59 -7.19 11.06 16.95
CA LEU A 59 -6.06 10.70 17.79
C LEU A 59 -5.49 11.89 18.58
N GLY A 60 -5.95 13.13 18.30
CA GLY A 60 -5.48 14.35 18.97
C GLY A 60 -4.08 14.78 18.56
N VAL A 61 -3.63 14.41 17.36
CA VAL A 61 -2.27 14.69 16.83
C VAL A 61 -2.32 15.25 15.39
N PRO A 62 -3.19 16.26 15.09
CA PRO A 62 -3.34 16.75 13.72
C PRO A 62 -2.06 17.34 13.13
N GLU A 63 -1.16 17.85 13.97
CA GLU A 63 0.13 18.42 13.59
C GLU A 63 1.14 17.36 13.10
N ARG A 64 0.87 16.07 13.32
CA ARG A 64 1.73 14.96 12.90
C ARG A 64 1.38 14.39 11.53
N LEU A 65 0.41 14.97 10.83
CA LEU A 65 0.02 14.54 9.50
C LEU A 65 0.09 15.69 8.50
N GLU A 66 1.03 15.59 7.58
CA GLU A 66 1.13 16.45 6.40
C GLU A 66 0.65 15.68 5.16
N LEU A 67 -0.24 16.27 4.37
CA LEU A 67 -0.65 15.72 3.08
C LEU A 67 -0.06 16.52 1.94
N VAL A 68 0.49 15.82 0.95
CA VAL A 68 1.10 16.39 -0.26
C VAL A 68 0.44 15.85 -1.52
N GLU A 69 0.50 16.62 -2.60
CA GLU A 69 0.00 16.16 -3.90
C GLU A 69 1.13 15.47 -4.67
N GLY A 70 0.86 14.28 -5.22
CA GLY A 70 1.83 13.56 -6.03
C GLY A 70 1.19 12.37 -6.76
N ASP A 71 1.52 12.24 -8.04
CA ASP A 71 1.23 11.05 -8.84
C ASP A 71 2.50 10.21 -8.96
N VAL A 72 2.40 8.90 -8.79
CA VAL A 72 3.55 7.99 -8.87
C VAL A 72 4.24 8.00 -10.23
N LEU A 73 3.56 8.49 -11.27
CA LEU A 73 4.12 8.66 -12.61
C LEU A 73 4.93 9.96 -12.77
N ASP A 74 4.81 10.91 -11.86
CA ASP A 74 5.61 12.12 -11.85
C ASP A 74 6.90 11.89 -11.04
N ALA A 75 8.03 11.80 -11.72
CA ALA A 75 9.32 11.52 -11.07
C ALA A 75 9.86 12.72 -10.28
N ASP A 76 9.52 13.94 -10.71
CA ASP A 76 10.22 15.16 -10.29
C ASP A 76 9.83 15.63 -8.87
N VAL A 77 8.68 15.20 -8.36
CA VAL A 77 8.15 15.68 -7.07
C VAL A 77 8.65 14.91 -5.85
N TRP A 78 9.18 13.69 -6.04
CA TRP A 78 9.38 12.77 -4.93
C TRP A 78 10.56 13.10 -4.04
N GLU A 79 11.66 13.63 -4.58
CA GLU A 79 12.81 14.02 -3.76
C GLU A 79 12.43 15.13 -2.78
N ASP A 80 11.68 16.13 -3.22
CA ASP A 80 11.20 17.20 -2.33
C ASP A 80 10.26 16.66 -1.25
N HIS A 81 9.37 15.76 -1.62
CA HIS A 81 8.41 15.19 -0.68
C HIS A 81 9.05 14.24 0.34
N LEU A 82 10.03 13.43 -0.09
CA LEU A 82 10.72 12.46 0.76
C LEU A 82 11.81 13.07 1.63
N ASN A 83 12.22 14.29 1.32
CA ASN A 83 13.27 14.97 2.09
C ASN A 83 12.87 15.11 3.56
N GLY A 84 13.79 14.68 4.44
CA GLY A 84 13.58 14.67 5.89
C GLY A 84 12.70 13.53 6.42
N CYS A 85 12.37 12.54 5.62
CA CYS A 85 11.70 11.33 6.07
C CYS A 85 12.70 10.21 6.43
N ASP A 86 12.38 9.42 7.45
CA ASP A 86 13.19 8.29 7.93
C ASP A 86 12.86 6.97 7.22
N GLY A 87 11.67 6.86 6.62
CA GLY A 87 11.21 5.67 5.94
C GLY A 87 10.13 5.95 4.90
N LEU A 88 9.95 4.99 3.99
CA LEU A 88 8.93 5.04 2.95
C LEU A 88 8.01 3.81 3.04
N PHE A 89 6.69 4.05 3.06
CA PHE A 89 5.67 3.01 2.84
C PHE A 89 5.06 3.24 1.46
N HIS A 90 5.42 2.38 0.51
CA HIS A 90 4.89 2.48 -0.84
C HIS A 90 3.65 1.62 -1.00
N THR A 91 2.48 2.25 -0.86
CA THR A 91 1.18 1.57 -0.98
C THR A 91 0.38 1.98 -2.22
N ALA A 92 0.78 3.08 -2.87
CA ALA A 92 0.11 3.57 -4.06
C ALA A 92 0.26 2.59 -5.22
N THR A 93 -0.88 2.18 -5.79
CA THR A 93 -0.94 1.34 -6.98
C THR A 93 -2.27 1.54 -7.68
N VAL A 94 -2.34 1.17 -8.95
CA VAL A 94 -3.63 1.04 -9.65
C VAL A 94 -4.21 -0.33 -9.30
N TYR A 95 -5.16 -0.35 -8.37
CA TYR A 95 -5.93 -1.55 -8.09
C TYR A 95 -7.19 -1.53 -8.96
N ALA A 96 -7.07 -1.97 -10.20
CA ALA A 96 -8.15 -2.12 -11.14
C ALA A 96 -8.11 -3.51 -11.78
N THR A 97 -9.26 -4.13 -11.92
CA THR A 97 -9.44 -5.40 -12.63
C THR A 97 -9.79 -5.20 -14.10
N SER A 98 -10.03 -3.95 -14.49
CA SER A 98 -10.33 -3.51 -15.85
C SER A 98 -9.60 -2.20 -16.17
N GLY A 99 -9.23 -2.00 -17.41
CA GLY A 99 -8.47 -0.85 -17.90
C GLY A 99 -7.46 -1.29 -18.95
N GLU A 100 -6.72 -0.34 -19.52
CA GLU A 100 -5.61 -0.68 -20.41
C GLU A 100 -4.51 -1.39 -19.63
N ALA A 101 -4.17 -2.60 -20.08
CA ALA A 101 -3.19 -3.47 -19.40
C ALA A 101 -1.84 -2.77 -19.22
N THR A 102 -1.37 -2.07 -20.24
CA THR A 102 -0.13 -1.30 -20.23
C THR A 102 -0.14 -0.22 -19.15
N THR A 103 -1.22 0.54 -19.04
CA THR A 103 -1.34 1.59 -18.02
C THR A 103 -1.21 1.02 -16.60
N ILE A 104 -1.81 -0.15 -16.31
CA ILE A 104 -1.74 -0.77 -14.98
C ILE A 104 -0.32 -1.23 -14.68
N ILE A 105 0.34 -1.89 -15.64
CA ILE A 105 1.69 -2.44 -15.49
C ILE A 105 2.71 -1.31 -15.39
N ASP A 106 2.65 -0.34 -16.31
CA ASP A 106 3.59 0.78 -16.36
C ASP A 106 3.49 1.64 -15.10
N THR A 107 2.27 1.93 -14.62
CA THR A 107 2.09 2.69 -13.37
C THR A 107 2.73 1.98 -12.18
N ALA A 108 2.60 0.65 -12.09
CA ALA A 108 3.20 -0.10 -11.00
C ALA A 108 4.74 -0.10 -11.08
N ASN A 109 5.30 -0.32 -12.27
CA ASN A 109 6.75 -0.39 -12.46
C ASN A 109 7.42 0.97 -12.36
N LEU A 110 6.90 1.99 -13.08
CA LEU A 110 7.46 3.35 -13.04
C LEU A 110 7.33 3.97 -11.66
N GLY A 111 6.16 3.82 -11.00
CA GLY A 111 5.96 4.32 -9.66
C GLY A 111 6.94 3.70 -8.65
N THR A 112 7.21 2.40 -8.76
CA THR A 112 8.22 1.73 -7.94
C THR A 112 9.61 2.31 -8.20
N GLN A 113 9.99 2.47 -9.46
CA GLN A 113 11.30 3.02 -9.84
C GLN A 113 11.50 4.46 -9.36
N HIS A 114 10.52 5.35 -9.58
CA HIS A 114 10.60 6.75 -9.17
C HIS A 114 10.77 6.88 -7.66
N LEU A 115 9.93 6.18 -6.89
CA LEU A 115 9.94 6.26 -5.43
C LEU A 115 11.19 5.64 -4.80
N PHE A 116 11.71 4.53 -5.33
CA PHE A 116 12.93 3.93 -4.83
C PHE A 116 14.15 4.81 -5.15
N SER A 117 14.19 5.41 -6.35
CA SER A 117 15.26 6.34 -6.74
C SER A 117 15.26 7.58 -5.84
N ALA A 118 14.11 8.20 -5.61
CA ALA A 118 13.97 9.34 -4.74
C ALA A 118 14.28 8.99 -3.26
N ALA A 119 13.83 7.84 -2.77
CA ALA A 119 14.16 7.37 -1.44
C ALA A 119 15.68 7.23 -1.25
N LYS A 120 16.37 6.65 -2.23
CA LYS A 120 17.83 6.55 -2.23
C LYS A 120 18.50 7.91 -2.22
N ALA A 121 18.05 8.84 -3.07
CA ALA A 121 18.57 10.20 -3.15
C ALA A 121 18.41 10.97 -1.82
N CYS A 122 17.28 10.77 -1.13
CA CYS A 122 16.99 11.37 0.18
C CYS A 122 17.63 10.63 1.37
N GLY A 123 18.39 9.56 1.14
CA GLY A 123 19.06 8.80 2.20
C GLY A 123 18.15 7.86 2.99
N ILE A 124 16.92 7.65 2.55
CA ILE A 124 16.00 6.67 3.16
C ILE A 124 16.55 5.27 2.90
N GLN A 125 16.77 4.51 3.96
CA GLN A 125 17.31 3.15 3.87
C GLN A 125 16.21 2.09 3.88
N ARG A 126 15.12 2.30 4.64
CA ARG A 126 14.07 1.28 4.80
C ARG A 126 12.81 1.65 4.05
N ILE A 127 12.35 0.72 3.22
CA ILE A 127 11.11 0.83 2.45
C ILE A 127 10.21 -0.35 2.79
N VAL A 128 8.95 -0.08 3.13
CA VAL A 128 7.91 -1.11 3.22
C VAL A 128 7.03 -1.02 1.97
N TYR A 129 7.04 -2.08 1.19
CA TYR A 129 6.35 -2.14 -0.11
C TYR A 129 5.10 -3.01 -0.03
N THR A 130 3.97 -2.49 -0.50
CA THR A 130 2.70 -3.22 -0.55
C THR A 130 2.56 -3.96 -1.88
N SER A 131 2.83 -5.25 -1.88
CA SER A 131 2.57 -6.13 -3.00
C SER A 131 1.21 -6.84 -2.85
N SER A 132 1.12 -8.10 -3.20
CA SER A 132 -0.08 -8.93 -3.12
C SER A 132 0.26 -10.41 -3.19
N ILE A 133 -0.56 -11.29 -2.62
CA ILE A 133 -0.49 -12.73 -2.89
C ILE A 133 -0.62 -13.04 -4.40
N ALA A 134 -1.12 -12.10 -5.20
CA ALA A 134 -1.17 -12.21 -6.66
C ALA A 134 0.22 -12.35 -7.28
N ALA A 135 1.27 -11.77 -6.67
CA ALA A 135 2.64 -11.90 -7.14
C ALA A 135 3.24 -13.29 -6.84
N VAL A 136 2.75 -13.95 -5.79
CA VAL A 136 3.17 -15.31 -5.39
C VAL A 136 2.36 -16.38 -6.15
N GLY A 137 1.07 -16.12 -6.35
CA GLY A 137 0.15 -16.98 -7.09
C GLY A 137 -0.43 -18.14 -6.28
N SER A 138 -1.31 -18.91 -6.92
CA SER A 138 -1.95 -20.07 -6.31
C SER A 138 -0.99 -21.25 -6.15
N THR A 139 -1.27 -22.11 -5.19
CA THR A 139 -0.45 -23.29 -4.91
C THR A 139 -1.16 -24.58 -5.30
N PRO A 140 -0.45 -25.54 -5.87
CA PRO A 140 -0.98 -26.90 -6.01
C PRO A 140 -1.33 -27.50 -4.65
N LYS A 141 -2.33 -28.39 -4.63
CA LYS A 141 -2.77 -29.05 -3.40
C LYS A 141 -1.59 -29.73 -2.69
N GLY A 142 -1.45 -29.45 -1.40
CA GLY A 142 -0.42 -30.07 -0.55
C GLY A 142 0.95 -29.37 -0.55
N ARG A 143 1.14 -28.27 -1.29
CA ARG A 143 2.33 -27.46 -1.22
C ARG A 143 2.04 -26.10 -0.59
N VAL A 144 2.92 -25.60 0.27
CA VAL A 144 2.92 -24.22 0.77
C VAL A 144 3.91 -23.42 -0.09
N LYS A 145 3.49 -22.27 -0.59
CA LYS A 145 4.38 -21.32 -1.26
C LYS A 145 5.13 -20.47 -0.25
N THR A 146 6.28 -19.98 -0.64
CA THR A 146 7.17 -19.13 0.11
C THR A 146 7.49 -17.86 -0.69
N GLU A 147 8.27 -16.98 -0.12
CA GLU A 147 8.79 -15.75 -0.75
C GLU A 147 9.69 -16.04 -1.98
N ASN A 148 10.12 -17.27 -2.20
CA ASN A 148 10.87 -17.66 -3.38
C ASN A 148 9.99 -18.09 -4.56
N ASP A 149 8.69 -18.16 -4.35
CA ASP A 149 7.73 -18.58 -5.38
C ASP A 149 7.14 -17.35 -6.09
N TRP A 150 7.13 -17.41 -7.40
CA TRP A 150 6.57 -16.35 -8.24
C TRP A 150 5.34 -16.83 -9.01
N GLN A 151 4.45 -15.90 -9.28
CA GLN A 151 3.31 -16.11 -10.16
C GLN A 151 3.78 -16.26 -11.61
N THR A 152 3.26 -17.29 -12.28
CA THR A 152 3.55 -17.57 -13.69
C THR A 152 2.35 -17.28 -14.62
N ASP A 153 1.17 -17.04 -14.05
CA ASP A 153 -0.02 -16.67 -14.82
C ASP A 153 0.11 -15.22 -15.32
N ARG A 154 -0.10 -15.02 -16.59
CA ARG A 154 -0.03 -13.74 -17.30
C ARG A 154 -1.38 -13.33 -17.90
N SER A 155 -2.46 -13.93 -17.46
CA SER A 155 -3.81 -13.67 -18.00
C SER A 155 -4.41 -12.34 -17.51
N SER A 156 -3.99 -11.84 -16.34
CA SER A 156 -4.52 -10.63 -15.71
C SER A 156 -3.47 -9.52 -15.65
N PRO A 157 -3.78 -8.31 -16.18
CA PRO A 157 -2.88 -7.15 -16.07
C PRO A 157 -2.50 -6.82 -14.62
N TYR A 158 -3.42 -6.95 -13.68
CA TYR A 158 -3.15 -6.75 -12.26
C TYR A 158 -2.15 -7.76 -11.71
N VAL A 159 -2.31 -9.04 -12.08
CA VAL A 159 -1.37 -10.10 -11.66
C VAL A 159 0.03 -9.85 -12.23
N ILE A 160 0.11 -9.47 -13.50
CA ILE A 160 1.37 -9.11 -14.15
C ILE A 160 2.01 -7.93 -13.43
N ALA A 161 1.25 -6.84 -13.23
CA ALA A 161 1.73 -5.62 -12.57
C ALA A 161 2.30 -5.91 -11.17
N LYS A 162 1.58 -6.68 -10.35
CA LYS A 162 2.04 -7.04 -9.00
C LYS A 162 3.27 -7.93 -9.01
N THR A 163 3.35 -8.88 -9.94
CA THR A 163 4.51 -9.75 -10.07
C THR A 163 5.75 -8.99 -10.53
N GLU A 164 5.62 -8.19 -11.59
CA GLU A 164 6.74 -7.46 -12.18
C GLU A 164 7.24 -6.33 -11.27
N SER A 165 6.32 -5.57 -10.66
CA SER A 165 6.72 -4.49 -9.76
C SER A 165 7.36 -4.99 -8.47
N GLU A 166 6.96 -6.16 -7.95
CA GLU A 166 7.63 -6.76 -6.80
C GLU A 166 9.02 -7.29 -7.18
N GLN A 167 9.16 -7.94 -8.34
CA GLN A 167 10.47 -8.35 -8.85
C GLN A 167 11.40 -7.15 -9.05
N LEU A 168 10.87 -6.06 -9.63
CA LEU A 168 11.60 -4.81 -9.78
C LEU A 168 12.02 -4.23 -8.42
N ALA A 169 11.14 -4.25 -7.42
CA ALA A 169 11.45 -3.76 -6.08
C ALA A 169 12.65 -4.53 -5.46
N TRP A 170 12.73 -5.84 -5.66
CA TRP A 170 13.88 -6.63 -5.20
C TRP A 170 15.17 -6.31 -5.97
N VAL A 171 15.11 -6.12 -7.29
CA VAL A 171 16.27 -5.70 -8.11
C VAL A 171 16.78 -4.34 -7.62
N LEU A 172 15.89 -3.35 -7.48
CA LEU A 172 16.26 -2.02 -7.02
C LEU A 172 16.79 -2.03 -5.57
N ALA A 173 16.25 -2.89 -4.71
CA ALA A 173 16.74 -3.07 -3.36
C ALA A 173 18.22 -3.50 -3.35
N GLU A 174 18.58 -4.46 -4.18
CA GLU A 174 19.96 -4.93 -4.31
C GLU A 174 20.87 -3.87 -4.94
N GLU A 175 20.48 -3.31 -6.09
CA GLU A 175 21.28 -2.30 -6.81
C GLU A 175 21.54 -1.03 -5.98
N MET A 176 20.55 -0.59 -5.23
CA MET A 176 20.62 0.64 -4.44
C MET A 176 21.02 0.39 -2.98
N SER A 177 21.23 -0.87 -2.57
CA SER A 177 21.50 -1.25 -1.17
C SER A 177 20.45 -0.70 -0.20
N LEU A 178 19.17 -0.95 -0.48
CA LEU A 178 18.03 -0.56 0.35
C LEU A 178 17.51 -1.76 1.15
N ASP A 179 17.09 -1.53 2.40
CA ASP A 179 16.38 -2.51 3.23
C ASP A 179 14.90 -2.48 2.85
N VAL A 180 14.51 -3.33 1.90
CA VAL A 180 13.13 -3.43 1.43
C VAL A 180 12.42 -4.57 2.14
N ARG A 181 11.24 -4.28 2.69
CA ARG A 181 10.35 -5.26 3.32
C ARG A 181 9.05 -5.30 2.53
N ILE A 182 8.65 -6.48 2.07
CA ILE A 182 7.46 -6.62 1.23
C ILE A 182 6.33 -7.29 2.00
N VAL A 183 5.16 -6.70 1.94
CA VAL A 183 3.92 -7.27 2.50
C VAL A 183 3.03 -7.69 1.34
N ASN A 184 2.61 -8.96 1.33
CA ASN A 184 1.76 -9.56 0.29
C ASN A 184 0.36 -9.88 0.84
N PRO A 185 -0.55 -8.90 0.97
CA PRO A 185 -1.88 -9.15 1.49
C PRO A 185 -2.70 -10.06 0.56
N GLY A 186 -3.60 -10.84 1.16
CA GLY A 186 -4.69 -11.52 0.46
C GLY A 186 -5.82 -10.57 0.08
N GLY A 187 -7.05 -11.08 0.01
CA GLY A 187 -8.24 -10.24 -0.14
C GLY A 187 -8.45 -9.39 1.12
N VAL A 188 -8.21 -8.08 1.01
CA VAL A 188 -8.31 -7.17 2.17
C VAL A 188 -9.74 -6.75 2.39
N LEU A 189 -10.25 -7.03 3.58
CA LEU A 189 -11.60 -6.68 4.03
C LEU A 189 -11.55 -5.71 5.22
N GLY A 190 -12.65 -5.03 5.48
CA GLY A 190 -12.81 -4.08 6.56
C GLY A 190 -13.35 -2.75 6.05
N GLY A 191 -13.84 -1.90 6.96
CA GLY A 191 -14.37 -0.58 6.65
C GLY A 191 -13.29 0.50 6.53
N GLY A 192 -13.71 1.77 6.56
CA GLY A 192 -12.80 2.92 6.59
C GLY A 192 -12.16 3.23 5.24
N PHE A 193 -12.92 3.15 4.15
CA PHE A 193 -12.50 3.51 2.80
C PHE A 193 -13.45 4.56 2.19
N ALA A 194 -12.91 5.41 1.32
CA ALA A 194 -13.73 6.39 0.59
C ALA A 194 -14.55 5.72 -0.54
N ARG A 195 -14.09 4.59 -1.06
CA ARG A 195 -14.78 3.75 -2.05
C ARG A 195 -14.42 2.29 -1.83
N PRO A 196 -15.36 1.34 -2.10
CA PRO A 196 -15.06 -0.08 -2.04
C PRO A 196 -13.89 -0.45 -2.97
N THR A 197 -13.15 -1.45 -2.55
CA THR A 197 -12.12 -2.09 -3.39
C THR A 197 -12.72 -3.33 -4.06
N PRO A 198 -12.15 -3.85 -5.16
CA PRO A 198 -12.61 -5.07 -5.79
C PRO A 198 -12.81 -6.26 -4.85
N SER A 199 -11.97 -6.39 -3.81
CA SER A 199 -12.15 -7.45 -2.79
C SER A 199 -13.41 -7.24 -1.95
N VAL A 200 -13.71 -6.00 -1.58
CA VAL A 200 -14.92 -5.64 -0.82
C VAL A 200 -16.16 -5.80 -1.70
N GLU A 201 -16.11 -5.29 -2.94
CA GLU A 201 -17.22 -5.43 -3.91
C GLU A 201 -17.56 -6.88 -4.16
N TRP A 202 -16.56 -7.74 -4.39
CA TRP A 202 -16.78 -9.17 -4.56
C TRP A 202 -17.49 -9.80 -3.35
N PHE A 203 -17.08 -9.44 -2.15
CA PHE A 203 -17.68 -9.94 -0.92
C PHE A 203 -19.12 -9.43 -0.74
N GLU A 204 -19.36 -8.15 -1.02
CA GLU A 204 -20.70 -7.56 -1.00
C GLU A 204 -21.64 -8.24 -1.99
N ASP A 205 -21.18 -8.50 -3.22
CA ASP A 205 -21.95 -9.19 -4.25
C ASP A 205 -22.29 -10.62 -3.84
N ALA A 206 -21.35 -11.32 -3.19
CA ALA A 206 -21.60 -12.63 -2.63
C ALA A 206 -22.70 -12.58 -1.55
N MET A 207 -22.64 -11.60 -0.65
CA MET A 207 -23.63 -11.40 0.41
C MET A 207 -25.00 -10.96 -0.12
N LYS A 208 -25.04 -10.21 -1.22
CA LYS A 208 -26.27 -9.80 -1.90
C LYS A 208 -26.90 -10.92 -2.76
N GLY A 209 -26.23 -12.07 -2.86
CA GLY A 209 -26.73 -13.21 -3.66
C GLY A 209 -26.62 -12.99 -5.17
N VAL A 210 -25.69 -12.13 -5.61
CA VAL A 210 -25.45 -11.89 -7.05
C VAL A 210 -24.92 -13.15 -7.74
N PHE A 211 -24.20 -13.99 -7.01
CA PHE A 211 -23.68 -15.24 -7.56
C PHE A 211 -24.75 -16.36 -7.51
N PRO A 212 -24.98 -17.10 -8.61
CA PRO A 212 -25.95 -18.16 -8.66
C PRO A 212 -25.59 -19.36 -7.78
N ALA A 213 -24.34 -19.49 -7.39
CA ALA A 213 -23.83 -20.51 -6.48
C ALA A 213 -22.58 -20.02 -5.77
N ALA A 214 -22.33 -20.50 -4.57
CA ALA A 214 -21.06 -20.22 -3.86
C ALA A 214 -19.92 -21.00 -4.50
N PRO A 215 -18.90 -20.35 -5.07
CA PRO A 215 -17.78 -21.05 -5.67
C PRO A 215 -16.95 -21.73 -4.58
N LYS A 216 -16.59 -22.99 -4.77
CA LYS A 216 -15.67 -23.72 -3.87
C LYS A 216 -14.23 -23.36 -4.21
N ILE A 217 -13.89 -22.09 -3.98
CA ILE A 217 -12.55 -21.56 -4.24
C ILE A 217 -11.92 -21.23 -2.89
N PRO A 218 -10.72 -21.76 -2.57
CA PRO A 218 -10.00 -21.33 -1.39
C PRO A 218 -9.54 -19.88 -1.60
N MET A 219 -9.95 -18.97 -0.72
CA MET A 219 -9.58 -17.57 -0.74
C MET A 219 -8.95 -17.19 0.60
N ALA A 220 -7.82 -16.49 0.54
CA ALA A 220 -7.20 -15.92 1.73
C ALA A 220 -7.72 -14.49 1.91
N PHE A 221 -8.37 -14.23 3.04
CA PHE A 221 -8.80 -12.90 3.44
C PHE A 221 -8.04 -12.44 4.68
N VAL A 222 -7.86 -11.14 4.81
CA VAL A 222 -7.21 -10.48 5.94
C VAL A 222 -7.95 -9.18 6.27
N HIS A 223 -8.04 -8.84 7.54
CA HIS A 223 -8.61 -7.56 7.93
C HIS A 223 -7.60 -6.43 7.72
N VAL A 224 -8.06 -5.28 7.22
CA VAL A 224 -7.21 -4.15 6.86
C VAL A 224 -6.36 -3.61 8.03
N VAL A 225 -6.87 -3.69 9.24
CA VAL A 225 -6.13 -3.30 10.46
C VAL A 225 -4.92 -4.21 10.67
N ASP A 226 -5.05 -5.52 10.43
CA ASP A 226 -3.93 -6.47 10.54
C ASP A 226 -2.90 -6.23 9.42
N VAL A 227 -3.36 -5.80 8.24
CA VAL A 227 -2.45 -5.40 7.15
C VAL A 227 -1.65 -4.16 7.55
N ALA A 228 -2.29 -3.14 8.13
CA ALA A 228 -1.60 -1.94 8.62
C ALA A 228 -0.59 -2.29 9.73
N LEU A 229 -0.98 -3.11 10.70
CA LEU A 229 -0.09 -3.62 11.74
C LEU A 229 1.12 -4.36 11.13
N ALA A 230 0.89 -5.22 10.13
CA ALA A 230 1.96 -5.96 9.46
C ALA A 230 2.97 -5.03 8.78
N HIS A 231 2.49 -3.96 8.14
CA HIS A 231 3.37 -2.93 7.54
C HIS A 231 4.24 -2.24 8.59
N ARG A 232 3.64 -1.81 9.72
CA ARG A 232 4.43 -1.20 10.80
C ARG A 232 5.44 -2.19 11.38
N LYS A 233 5.04 -3.43 11.64
CA LYS A 233 5.97 -4.46 12.15
C LYS A 233 7.06 -4.83 11.16
N ALA A 234 6.79 -4.76 9.87
CA ALA A 234 7.83 -4.91 8.85
C ALA A 234 8.82 -3.74 8.86
N TYR A 235 8.38 -2.53 9.22
CA TYR A 235 9.26 -1.36 9.34
C TYR A 235 10.12 -1.40 10.60
N GLU A 236 9.56 -1.74 11.75
CA GLU A 236 10.26 -1.87 13.04
C GLU A 236 11.26 -3.05 13.02
#